data_08f02c6d9641186b6f3711c1054196fd
#
_entry.id   08f02c6d9641186b6f3711c1054196fd
#
_cell.length_a   1.000
_cell.length_b   1.000
_cell.length_c   1.000
_cell.angle_alpha   90.00
_cell.angle_beta   90.00
_cell.angle_gamma   90.00
#
_symmetry.space_group_name_H-M   'P 1'
#
loop_
_entity.id
_entity.type
_entity.pdbx_description
1 polymer ?
#
loop_
_entity_poly.entity_id
_entity_poly.type
_entity_poly.pdbx_seq_one_letter_code
_entity_poly.pdbx_strand_id
1 'polypeptide(L)'
;HHLTQEQLASKLYVTRQAVSRWERGEVTPGIDMMKLIAAVTGEPLSHLLEMPEHYCQSCGMLLTPDDCGTDATGATTDHYCKWCYDHGQYTYETTMEAMIEDCAPRLAQNTGMSLDEAVSLMGAVLPQLERWRAVQQNEERHGAEARARYGDEAIDAANEALLDMDPETWNDMKELER
;
A
#
# COMPACT_ATOMS: atom_id res chain seq x y z
N HIS A 1 -25.01 11.71 9.37
CA HIS A 1 -26.37 11.64 8.81
C HIS A 1 -27.40 11.48 9.94
N HIS A 2 -28.43 12.38 10.00
CA HIS A 2 -29.41 12.40 11.09
C HIS A 2 -30.65 11.56 10.73
N LEU A 3 -30.47 10.28 10.35
CA LEU A 3 -31.59 9.36 10.17
C LEU A 3 -32.00 8.77 11.52
N THR A 4 -33.29 8.76 11.81
CA THR A 4 -33.80 8.00 12.94
C THR A 4 -33.80 6.51 12.63
N GLN A 5 -33.83 5.64 13.65
CA GLN A 5 -33.94 4.18 13.48
C GLN A 5 -35.13 3.79 12.58
N GLU A 6 -36.26 4.49 12.72
CA GLU A 6 -37.48 4.26 11.92
C GLU A 6 -37.23 4.62 10.43
N GLN A 7 -36.59 5.77 10.18
CA GLN A 7 -36.27 6.20 8.82
C GLN A 7 -35.27 5.28 8.13
N LEU A 8 -34.23 4.85 8.85
CA LEU A 8 -33.24 3.90 8.33
C LEU A 8 -33.91 2.55 8.05
N ALA A 9 -34.69 2.04 9.00
CA ALA A 9 -35.44 0.77 8.84
C ALA A 9 -36.36 0.79 7.62
N SER A 10 -37.09 1.89 7.42
CA SER A 10 -37.97 2.06 6.26
C SER A 10 -37.21 2.04 4.94
N LYS A 11 -36.07 2.72 4.88
CA LYS A 11 -35.22 2.76 3.67
C LYS A 11 -34.55 1.42 3.33
N LEU A 12 -34.26 0.61 4.33
CA LEU A 12 -33.63 -0.70 4.19
C LEU A 12 -34.64 -1.86 4.09
N TYR A 13 -35.94 -1.57 4.20
CA TYR A 13 -37.00 -2.57 4.24
C TYR A 13 -36.84 -3.62 5.36
N VAL A 14 -36.37 -3.16 6.53
CA VAL A 14 -36.20 -3.98 7.74
C VAL A 14 -37.04 -3.43 8.89
N THR A 15 -37.10 -4.18 10.01
CA THR A 15 -37.79 -3.69 11.20
C THR A 15 -36.93 -2.67 11.98
N ARG A 16 -37.55 -1.70 12.67
CA ARG A 16 -36.88 -0.80 13.58
C ARG A 16 -36.07 -1.55 14.64
N GLN A 17 -36.60 -2.71 15.12
CA GLN A 17 -35.89 -3.53 16.12
C GLN A 17 -34.58 -4.11 15.56
N ALA A 18 -34.50 -4.45 14.26
CA ALA A 18 -33.27 -4.89 13.63
C ALA A 18 -32.22 -3.78 13.68
N VAL A 19 -32.57 -2.55 13.28
CA VAL A 19 -31.66 -1.39 13.35
C VAL A 19 -31.22 -1.14 14.79
N SER A 20 -32.16 -1.15 15.74
CA SER A 20 -31.84 -0.97 17.16
C SER A 20 -30.87 -2.02 17.73
N ARG A 21 -30.99 -3.28 17.28
CA ARG A 21 -30.06 -4.36 17.68
C ARG A 21 -28.67 -4.18 17.06
N TRP A 22 -28.58 -3.67 15.84
CA TRP A 22 -27.30 -3.34 15.20
C TRP A 22 -26.58 -2.22 15.94
N GLU A 23 -27.29 -1.13 16.25
CA GLU A 23 -26.71 0.01 16.97
C GLU A 23 -26.25 -0.34 18.41
N ARG A 24 -26.86 -1.35 19.04
CA ARG A 24 -26.41 -1.84 20.35
C ARG A 24 -25.33 -2.92 20.27
N GLY A 25 -24.90 -3.30 19.04
CA GLY A 25 -23.92 -4.35 18.86
C GLY A 25 -24.41 -5.77 19.20
N GLU A 26 -25.72 -5.97 19.38
CA GLU A 26 -26.29 -7.28 19.70
C GLU A 26 -26.22 -8.26 18.50
N VAL A 27 -26.27 -7.70 17.31
CA VAL A 27 -26.19 -8.44 16.04
C VAL A 27 -25.47 -7.55 15.03
N THR A 28 -24.53 -8.11 14.30
CA THR A 28 -23.86 -7.43 13.19
C THR A 28 -24.63 -7.67 11.90
N PRO A 29 -25.00 -6.62 11.11
CA PRO A 29 -25.61 -6.82 9.81
C PRO A 29 -24.64 -7.54 8.87
N GLY A 30 -25.18 -8.43 8.03
CA GLY A 30 -24.34 -9.10 7.01
C GLY A 30 -23.81 -8.11 5.97
N ILE A 31 -22.76 -8.52 5.24
CA ILE A 31 -22.03 -7.65 4.30
C ILE A 31 -22.96 -7.00 3.25
N ASP A 32 -23.95 -7.70 2.76
CA ASP A 32 -24.89 -7.15 1.78
C ASP A 32 -25.80 -6.08 2.40
N MET A 33 -26.19 -6.26 3.67
CA MET A 33 -26.93 -5.22 4.40
C MET A 33 -26.05 -4.01 4.69
N MET A 34 -24.75 -4.20 5.01
CA MET A 34 -23.80 -3.09 5.18
C MET A 34 -23.60 -2.29 3.89
N LYS A 35 -23.56 -2.94 2.72
CA LYS A 35 -23.54 -2.25 1.41
C LYS A 35 -24.80 -1.38 1.21
N LEU A 36 -25.98 -1.88 1.60
CA LEU A 36 -27.22 -1.10 1.52
C LEU A 36 -27.22 0.06 2.52
N ILE A 37 -26.73 -0.14 3.74
CA ILE A 37 -26.57 0.93 4.73
C ILE A 37 -25.64 2.00 4.17
N ALA A 38 -24.48 1.63 3.63
CA ALA A 38 -23.54 2.54 2.99
C ALA A 38 -24.20 3.37 1.88
N ALA A 39 -24.94 2.71 0.98
CA ALA A 39 -25.64 3.38 -0.11
C ALA A 39 -26.73 4.35 0.37
N VAL A 40 -27.47 4.00 1.41
CA VAL A 40 -28.58 4.80 1.95
C VAL A 40 -28.08 5.98 2.79
N THR A 41 -27.00 5.78 3.53
CA THR A 41 -26.44 6.81 4.42
C THR A 41 -25.40 7.67 3.72
N GLY A 42 -24.77 7.18 2.64
CA GLY A 42 -23.61 7.83 2.01
C GLY A 42 -22.31 7.63 2.78
N GLU A 43 -22.34 6.80 3.85
CA GLU A 43 -21.12 6.45 4.58
C GLU A 43 -20.30 5.42 3.80
N PRO A 44 -18.97 5.57 3.70
CA PRO A 44 -18.12 4.57 3.07
C PRO A 44 -18.26 3.20 3.77
N LEU A 45 -18.25 2.12 2.99
CA LEU A 45 -18.34 0.77 3.55
C LEU A 45 -17.16 0.46 4.48
N SER A 46 -15.98 1.02 4.21
CA SER A 46 -14.80 0.95 5.08
C SER A 46 -15.04 1.48 6.49
N HIS A 47 -15.77 2.60 6.62
CA HIS A 47 -16.20 3.16 7.89
C HIS A 47 -17.11 2.20 8.65
N LEU A 48 -18.11 1.63 7.95
CA LEU A 48 -19.06 0.70 8.57
C LEU A 48 -18.42 -0.63 9.01
N LEU A 49 -17.31 -0.99 8.38
CA LEU A 49 -16.53 -2.19 8.69
C LEU A 49 -15.38 -1.89 9.67
N GLU A 50 -15.26 -0.65 10.14
CA GLU A 50 -14.12 -0.18 10.96
C GLU A 50 -12.76 -0.55 10.33
N MET A 51 -12.72 -0.57 8.98
CA MET A 51 -11.49 -0.86 8.26
C MET A 51 -10.53 0.33 8.36
N PRO A 52 -9.24 0.09 8.51
CA PRO A 52 -8.25 1.15 8.40
C PRO A 52 -8.39 1.89 7.06
N GLU A 53 -8.46 3.22 7.11
CA GLU A 53 -8.60 4.06 5.90
C GLU A 53 -7.27 4.31 5.22
N HIS A 54 -6.20 4.13 5.96
CA HIS A 54 -4.85 4.41 5.52
C HIS A 54 -4.04 3.12 5.39
N TYR A 55 -3.12 3.13 4.45
CA TYR A 55 -2.17 2.05 4.24
C TYR A 55 -0.78 2.64 3.97
N CYS A 56 0.24 1.90 4.39
CA CYS A 56 1.61 2.35 4.30
C CYS A 56 2.03 2.57 2.83
N GLN A 57 2.46 3.79 2.51
CA GLN A 57 2.88 4.21 1.19
C GLN A 57 4.28 3.67 0.79
N SER A 58 4.80 2.71 1.56
CA SER A 58 6.02 1.97 1.27
C SER A 58 5.75 0.47 1.07
N CYS A 59 5.19 -0.23 2.07
CA CYS A 59 4.97 -1.68 2.01
C CYS A 59 3.52 -2.10 1.75
N GLY A 60 2.57 -1.16 1.75
CA GLY A 60 1.15 -1.43 1.46
C GLY A 60 0.34 -2.03 2.62
N MET A 61 0.92 -2.23 3.82
CA MET A 61 0.16 -2.73 4.95
C MET A 61 -0.90 -1.73 5.42
N LEU A 62 -2.05 -2.21 5.89
CA LEU A 62 -3.06 -1.37 6.51
C LEU A 62 -2.51 -0.78 7.82
N LEU A 63 -2.79 0.50 8.06
CA LEU A 63 -2.30 1.22 9.23
C LEU A 63 -3.37 1.27 10.32
N THR A 64 -3.02 0.75 11.49
CA THR A 64 -3.72 1.09 12.72
C THR A 64 -3.01 2.26 13.41
N PRO A 65 -3.64 2.97 14.35
CA PRO A 65 -2.98 4.08 15.08
C PRO A 65 -1.65 3.68 15.74
N ASP A 66 -1.54 2.42 16.21
CA ASP A 66 -0.34 1.89 16.85
C ASP A 66 0.79 1.52 15.87
N ASP A 67 0.48 1.42 14.59
CA ASP A 67 1.42 1.01 13.53
C ASP A 67 2.00 2.19 12.76
N CYS A 68 1.48 3.38 12.96
CA CYS A 68 1.92 4.58 12.27
C CYS A 68 3.35 4.99 12.65
N GLY A 69 4.10 5.45 11.66
CA GLY A 69 5.41 6.07 11.86
C GLY A 69 5.31 7.52 12.32
N THR A 70 6.45 8.21 12.42
CA THR A 70 6.52 9.61 12.82
C THR A 70 7.19 10.48 11.76
N ASP A 71 6.76 11.73 11.68
CA ASP A 71 7.41 12.75 10.87
C ASP A 71 8.67 13.33 11.56
N ALA A 72 9.34 14.27 10.91
CA ALA A 72 10.55 14.93 11.42
C ALA A 72 10.32 15.72 12.72
N THR A 73 9.07 16.04 13.06
CA THR A 73 8.72 16.72 14.31
C THR A 73 8.39 15.76 15.45
N GLY A 74 8.30 14.46 15.14
CA GLY A 74 7.86 13.41 16.05
C GLY A 74 6.33 13.25 16.11
N ALA A 75 5.58 13.94 15.26
CA ALA A 75 4.15 13.74 15.12
C ALA A 75 3.84 12.48 14.32
N THR A 76 2.80 11.75 14.69
CA THR A 76 2.35 10.54 14.00
C THR A 76 1.94 10.86 12.56
N THR A 77 2.37 10.05 11.60
CA THR A 77 1.96 10.12 10.19
C THR A 77 1.05 8.94 9.84
N ASP A 78 0.01 9.19 9.08
CA ASP A 78 -0.91 8.18 8.55
C ASP A 78 -0.53 7.69 7.13
N HIS A 79 0.63 8.12 6.63
CA HIS A 79 1.17 7.73 5.33
C HIS A 79 2.06 6.49 5.36
N TYR A 80 2.75 6.25 6.48
CA TYR A 80 3.76 5.19 6.59
C TYR A 80 3.69 4.45 7.91
N CYS A 81 3.99 3.16 7.89
CA CYS A 81 4.16 2.41 9.12
C CYS A 81 5.51 2.69 9.78
N LYS A 82 5.58 2.52 11.10
CA LYS A 82 6.77 2.71 11.94
C LYS A 82 7.99 1.84 11.54
N TRP A 83 7.75 0.75 10.82
CA TRP A 83 8.84 -0.12 10.32
C TRP A 83 9.43 0.39 9.01
N CYS A 84 8.68 1.18 8.23
CA CYS A 84 9.15 1.74 6.97
C CYS A 84 9.64 3.18 7.09
N TYR A 85 9.09 3.94 8.07
CA TYR A 85 9.34 5.37 8.16
C TYR A 85 9.23 5.84 9.61
N ASP A 86 10.27 6.56 10.07
CA ASP A 86 10.30 7.11 11.41
C ASP A 86 11.16 8.39 11.43
N HIS A 87 10.82 9.33 12.30
CA HIS A 87 11.51 10.61 12.43
C HIS A 87 11.73 11.37 11.11
N GLY A 88 10.76 11.27 10.19
CA GLY A 88 10.81 12.00 8.93
C GLY A 88 11.66 11.34 7.83
N GLN A 89 12.09 10.09 8.00
CA GLN A 89 12.93 9.40 7.03
C GLN A 89 12.60 7.91 6.94
N TYR A 90 12.96 7.30 5.82
CA TYR A 90 12.86 5.84 5.70
C TYR A 90 13.82 5.16 6.65
N THR A 91 13.34 4.13 7.36
CA THR A 91 14.11 3.40 8.38
C THR A 91 15.23 2.56 7.77
N TYR A 92 15.14 2.25 6.47
CA TYR A 92 16.15 1.50 5.73
C TYR A 92 16.04 1.73 4.23
N GLU A 93 17.17 1.61 3.55
CA GLU A 93 17.26 1.57 2.09
C GLU A 93 16.90 0.17 1.58
N THR A 94 16.08 0.10 0.54
CA THR A 94 15.68 -1.17 -0.08
C THR A 94 15.19 -0.94 -1.49
N THR A 95 15.19 -2.01 -2.30
CA THR A 95 14.53 -2.03 -3.61
C THR A 95 13.09 -2.50 -3.47
N MET A 96 12.29 -2.32 -4.52
CA MET A 96 10.90 -2.81 -4.55
C MET A 96 10.86 -4.34 -4.50
N GLU A 97 11.77 -5.00 -5.19
CA GLU A 97 11.91 -6.46 -5.22
C GLU A 97 12.21 -7.01 -3.84
N ALA A 98 13.21 -6.44 -3.15
CA ALA A 98 13.55 -6.84 -1.78
C ALA A 98 12.41 -6.57 -0.79
N MET A 99 11.63 -5.50 -0.98
CA MET A 99 10.41 -5.24 -0.20
C MET A 99 9.35 -6.31 -0.44
N ILE A 100 9.16 -6.75 -1.69
CA ILE A 100 8.23 -7.84 -2.03
C ILE A 100 8.69 -9.15 -1.38
N GLU A 101 9.97 -9.50 -1.51
CA GLU A 101 10.54 -10.72 -0.92
C GLU A 101 10.34 -10.78 0.61
N ASP A 102 10.52 -9.66 1.31
CA ASP A 102 10.34 -9.61 2.77
C ASP A 102 8.87 -9.62 3.20
N CYS A 103 7.99 -8.93 2.47
CA CYS A 103 6.61 -8.71 2.89
C CYS A 103 5.63 -9.77 2.36
N ALA A 104 5.85 -10.35 1.18
CA ALA A 104 4.92 -11.31 0.58
C ALA A 104 4.66 -12.57 1.46
N PRO A 105 5.66 -13.16 2.16
CA PRO A 105 5.39 -14.29 3.06
C PRO A 105 4.43 -13.94 4.20
N ARG A 106 4.53 -12.72 4.76
CA ARG A 106 3.64 -12.24 5.84
C ARG A 106 2.23 -11.97 5.30
N LEU A 107 2.13 -11.40 4.10
CA LEU A 107 0.84 -11.19 3.43
C LEU A 107 0.15 -12.53 3.17
N ALA A 108 0.86 -13.50 2.61
CA ALA A 108 0.35 -14.85 2.37
C ALA A 108 -0.16 -15.51 3.65
N GLN A 109 0.62 -15.44 4.73
CA GLN A 109 0.25 -16.01 6.03
C GLN A 109 -1.00 -15.36 6.62
N ASN A 110 -1.11 -14.02 6.54
CA ASN A 110 -2.22 -13.27 7.14
C ASN A 110 -3.52 -13.40 6.35
N THR A 111 -3.45 -13.62 5.05
CA THR A 111 -4.62 -13.65 4.16
C THR A 111 -5.03 -15.06 3.75
N GLY A 112 -4.14 -16.05 3.90
CA GLY A 112 -4.35 -17.43 3.45
C GLY A 112 -4.16 -17.62 1.94
N MET A 113 -3.68 -16.61 1.21
CA MET A 113 -3.29 -16.76 -0.20
C MET A 113 -1.95 -17.50 -0.34
N SER A 114 -1.65 -18.02 -1.52
CA SER A 114 -0.35 -18.59 -1.81
C SER A 114 0.74 -17.51 -1.87
N LEU A 115 2.01 -17.91 -1.73
CA LEU A 115 3.13 -16.97 -1.86
C LEU A 115 3.18 -16.31 -3.24
N ASP A 116 2.91 -17.07 -4.31
CA ASP A 116 2.91 -16.55 -5.69
C ASP A 116 1.83 -15.51 -5.91
N GLU A 117 0.64 -15.72 -5.33
CA GLU A 117 -0.44 -14.73 -5.36
C GLU A 117 -0.06 -13.46 -4.56
N ALA A 118 0.57 -13.61 -3.41
CA ALA A 118 1.03 -12.49 -2.60
C ALA A 118 2.12 -11.67 -3.33
N VAL A 119 3.09 -12.33 -3.94
CA VAL A 119 4.14 -11.68 -4.77
C VAL A 119 3.51 -10.95 -5.95
N SER A 120 2.59 -11.59 -6.67
CA SER A 120 1.90 -10.99 -7.82
C SER A 120 1.08 -9.77 -7.40
N LEU A 121 0.35 -9.86 -6.28
CA LEU A 121 -0.44 -8.75 -5.75
C LEU A 121 0.45 -7.58 -5.34
N MET A 122 1.53 -7.83 -4.61
CA MET A 122 2.47 -6.78 -4.22
C MET A 122 3.15 -6.14 -5.42
N GLY A 123 3.56 -6.93 -6.42
CA GLY A 123 4.11 -6.43 -7.68
C GLY A 123 3.15 -5.51 -8.45
N ALA A 124 1.85 -5.70 -8.31
CA ALA A 124 0.83 -4.82 -8.91
C ALA A 124 0.55 -3.56 -8.06
N VAL A 125 0.67 -3.64 -6.73
CA VAL A 125 0.29 -2.56 -5.80
C VAL A 125 1.45 -1.62 -5.50
N LEU A 126 2.64 -2.14 -5.19
CA LEU A 126 3.78 -1.33 -4.74
C LEU A 126 4.15 -0.20 -5.72
N PRO A 127 4.19 -0.42 -7.06
CA PRO A 127 4.51 0.66 -8.00
C PRO A 127 3.58 1.87 -7.92
N GLN A 128 2.38 1.70 -7.34
CA GLN A 128 1.39 2.77 -7.18
C GLN A 128 1.57 3.59 -5.90
N LEU A 129 2.42 3.13 -4.96
CA LEU A 129 2.66 3.79 -3.68
C LEU A 129 3.67 4.93 -3.82
N GLU A 130 3.58 5.93 -2.92
CA GLU A 130 4.37 7.17 -3.00
C GLU A 130 5.87 6.93 -3.04
N ARG A 131 6.40 6.04 -2.20
CA ARG A 131 7.83 5.71 -2.16
C ARG A 131 8.33 5.28 -3.53
N TRP A 132 7.63 4.37 -4.19
CA TRP A 132 8.07 3.72 -5.42
C TRP A 132 7.80 4.57 -6.66
N ARG A 133 6.69 5.33 -6.67
CA ARG A 133 6.43 6.31 -7.75
C ARG A 133 7.53 7.37 -7.82
N ALA A 134 8.02 7.85 -6.69
CA ALA A 134 9.11 8.83 -6.65
C ALA A 134 10.41 8.23 -7.19
N VAL A 135 10.70 6.95 -6.89
CA VAL A 135 11.88 6.24 -7.43
C VAL A 135 11.76 6.10 -8.95
N GLN A 136 10.63 5.57 -9.45
CA GLN A 136 10.40 5.41 -10.89
C GLN A 136 10.51 6.72 -11.67
N GLN A 137 9.91 7.80 -11.18
CA GLN A 137 10.01 9.11 -11.83
C GLN A 137 11.44 9.65 -11.87
N ASN A 138 12.23 9.34 -10.84
CA ASN A 138 13.64 9.73 -10.81
C ASN A 138 14.47 8.91 -11.81
N GLU A 139 14.23 7.61 -11.89
CA GLU A 139 14.87 6.69 -12.84
C GLU A 139 14.52 7.06 -14.29
N GLU A 140 13.25 7.32 -14.58
CA GLU A 140 12.78 7.77 -15.91
C GLU A 140 13.46 9.09 -16.31
N ARG A 141 13.54 10.04 -15.38
CA ARG A 141 14.22 11.33 -15.63
C ARG A 141 15.70 11.14 -15.91
N HIS A 142 16.41 10.37 -15.09
CA HIS A 142 17.84 10.10 -15.27
C HIS A 142 18.09 9.31 -16.56
N GLY A 143 17.22 8.35 -16.90
CA GLY A 143 17.28 7.64 -18.16
C GLY A 143 17.08 8.56 -19.36
N ALA A 144 16.11 9.47 -19.31
CA ALA A 144 15.88 10.46 -20.36
C ALA A 144 17.05 11.43 -20.51
N GLU A 145 17.63 11.92 -19.40
CA GLU A 145 18.83 12.78 -19.41
C GLU A 145 20.05 12.05 -20.00
N ALA A 146 20.25 10.78 -19.64
CA ALA A 146 21.33 9.96 -20.19
C ALA A 146 21.15 9.74 -21.71
N ARG A 147 19.96 9.41 -22.18
CA ARG A 147 19.65 9.26 -23.59
C ARG A 147 19.85 10.57 -24.36
N ALA A 148 19.44 11.69 -23.80
CA ALA A 148 19.65 13.00 -24.40
C ALA A 148 21.14 13.36 -24.51
N ARG A 149 21.96 12.91 -23.56
CA ARG A 149 23.40 13.20 -23.51
C ARG A 149 24.26 12.28 -24.37
N TYR A 150 23.93 11.00 -24.40
CA TYR A 150 24.78 9.96 -25.01
C TYR A 150 24.16 9.31 -26.25
N GLY A 151 22.88 9.55 -26.54
CA GLY A 151 22.11 8.94 -27.62
C GLY A 151 21.52 7.57 -27.26
N ASP A 152 20.43 7.20 -27.93
CA ASP A 152 19.70 5.95 -27.66
C ASP A 152 20.57 4.71 -27.92
N GLU A 153 21.30 4.67 -29.04
CA GLU A 153 22.15 3.51 -29.38
C GLU A 153 23.23 3.23 -28.35
N ALA A 154 23.84 4.28 -27.75
CA ALA A 154 24.89 4.12 -26.75
C ALA A 154 24.30 3.61 -25.41
N ILE A 155 23.12 4.09 -25.04
CA ILE A 155 22.43 3.63 -23.82
C ILE A 155 21.92 2.20 -23.97
N ASP A 156 21.36 1.84 -25.13
CA ASP A 156 20.88 0.50 -25.40
C ASP A 156 22.04 -0.52 -25.43
N ALA A 157 23.17 -0.16 -26.05
CA ALA A 157 24.38 -1.01 -26.02
C ALA A 157 24.97 -1.18 -24.61
N ALA A 158 24.94 -0.12 -23.78
CA ALA A 158 25.39 -0.20 -22.39
C ALA A 158 24.45 -1.10 -21.55
N ASN A 159 23.14 -1.00 -21.72
CA ASN A 159 22.16 -1.85 -21.05
C ASN A 159 22.31 -3.32 -21.46
N GLU A 160 22.53 -3.61 -22.75
CA GLU A 160 22.77 -4.97 -23.24
C GLU A 160 24.06 -5.55 -22.63
N ALA A 161 25.13 -4.76 -22.57
CA ALA A 161 26.38 -5.18 -21.94
C ALA A 161 26.24 -5.47 -20.43
N LEU A 162 25.36 -4.74 -19.74
CA LEU A 162 25.08 -4.96 -18.32
C LEU A 162 24.27 -6.27 -18.10
N LEU A 163 23.37 -6.63 -19.00
CA LEU A 163 22.59 -7.88 -18.92
C LEU A 163 23.47 -9.12 -19.13
N ASP A 164 24.53 -9.00 -19.92
CA ASP A 164 25.49 -10.09 -20.20
C ASP A 164 26.63 -10.15 -19.19
N MET A 165 26.68 -9.23 -18.22
CA MET A 165 27.74 -9.15 -17.23
C MET A 165 27.60 -10.23 -16.16
N ASP A 166 28.66 -10.94 -15.87
CA ASP A 166 28.68 -11.93 -14.81
C ASP A 166 28.60 -11.29 -13.41
N PRO A 167 28.08 -12.00 -12.39
CA PRO A 167 27.87 -11.48 -11.05
C PRO A 167 29.16 -11.03 -10.32
N GLU A 168 30.33 -11.60 -10.64
CA GLU A 168 31.62 -11.22 -10.01
C GLU A 168 32.05 -9.85 -10.53
N THR A 169 32.03 -9.65 -11.84
CA THR A 169 32.35 -8.36 -12.49
C THR A 169 31.42 -7.25 -12.00
N TRP A 170 30.12 -7.55 -11.82
CA TRP A 170 29.15 -6.61 -11.27
C TRP A 170 29.46 -6.18 -9.84
N ASN A 171 29.87 -7.11 -8.98
CA ASN A 171 30.24 -6.81 -7.60
C ASN A 171 31.53 -6.02 -7.49
N ASP A 172 32.52 -6.31 -8.32
CA ASP A 172 33.80 -5.58 -8.36
C ASP A 172 33.57 -4.11 -8.76
N MET A 173 32.69 -3.84 -9.72
CA MET A 173 32.31 -2.48 -10.12
C MET A 173 31.66 -1.71 -8.98
N LYS A 174 30.76 -2.33 -8.20
CA LYS A 174 30.12 -1.70 -7.03
C LYS A 174 31.10 -1.36 -5.91
N GLU A 175 32.18 -2.12 -5.77
CA GLU A 175 33.20 -1.83 -4.76
C GLU A 175 34.12 -0.64 -5.16
N LEU A 176 34.26 -0.37 -6.45
CA LEU A 176 35.03 0.78 -6.96
C LEU A 176 34.28 2.14 -6.81
N GLU A 177 32.97 2.12 -6.62
CA GLU A 177 32.16 3.33 -6.40
C GLU A 177 32.04 3.76 -4.91
N ARG A 178 32.64 3.01 -3.98
CA ARG A 178 32.69 3.32 -2.54
C ARG A 178 34.00 3.98 -2.13
#